data_ab391649263bcac3981e67b4e58a7255
#
_entry.id   ab391649263bcac3981e67b4e58a7255
#
_cell.length_a   1.000
_cell.length_b   1.000
_cell.length_c   1.000
_cell.angle_alpha   90.00
_cell.angle_beta   90.00
_cell.angle_gamma   90.00
#
_symmetry.space_group_name_H-M   'P 1'
#
loop_
_entity.id
_entity.type
_entity.pdbx_description
1 polymer ?
#
loop_
_entity_poly.entity_id
_entity_poly.type
_entity_poly.pdbx_seq_one_letter_code
_entity_poly.pdbx_strand_id
1 'polypeptide(L)' 'LLPKIKIEMVVCTVPVDDVVNTAISVLRTGEIGDGKIFISPVSRVIKVRTGEEDREALL' A
#
# COMPACT_ATOMS: atom_id res chain seq x y z
N LEU A 1 25.53 1.89 5.51
CA LEU A 1 24.19 1.63 5.00
C LEU A 1 23.15 2.12 6.00
N LEU A 2 22.23 2.94 5.53
CA LEU A 2 21.13 3.39 6.37
C LEU A 2 20.01 2.34 6.31
N PRO A 3 19.41 2.00 7.45
CA PRO A 3 18.26 1.10 7.44
C PRO A 3 17.08 1.75 6.72
N LYS A 4 16.33 0.94 6.00
CA LYS A 4 15.14 1.39 5.29
C LYS A 4 13.96 0.52 5.66
N ILE A 5 12.77 1.11 5.68
CA ILE A 5 11.53 0.41 5.95
C ILE A 5 10.71 0.40 4.66
N LYS A 6 10.23 -0.77 4.28
CA LYS A 6 9.30 -0.94 3.17
C LYS A 6 7.94 -1.32 3.73
N ILE A 7 6.91 -0.56 3.35
CA ILE A 7 5.52 -0.86 3.72
C ILE A 7 4.77 -1.18 2.45
N GLU A 8 4.05 -2.29 2.45
CA GLU A 8 3.20 -2.69 1.32
C GLU A 8 1.75 -2.69 1.77
N MET A 9 0.88 -2.20 0.90
CA MET A 9 -0.55 -2.12 1.19
C MET A 9 -1.33 -2.46 -0.08
N VAL A 10 -2.28 -3.37 0.05
CA VAL A 10 -3.21 -3.72 -1.03
C VAL A 10 -4.58 -3.22 -0.64
N VAL A 11 -5.20 -2.43 -1.51
CA VAL A 11 -6.52 -1.85 -1.26
C VAL A 11 -7.46 -2.20 -2.41
N CYS A 12 -8.75 -2.23 -2.13
CA CYS A 12 -9.74 -2.68 -3.10
C CYS A 12 -10.92 -1.71 -3.21
N THR A 13 -11.49 -1.28 -2.09
CA THR A 13 -12.69 -0.44 -2.09
C THR A 13 -12.41 1.02 -1.72
N VAL A 14 -11.20 1.32 -1.28
CA VAL A 14 -10.81 2.67 -0.88
C VAL A 14 -10.14 3.37 -2.05
N PRO A 15 -10.48 4.63 -2.35
CA PRO A 15 -9.76 5.38 -3.38
C PRO A 15 -8.27 5.48 -3.07
N VAL A 16 -7.45 5.13 -4.05
CA VAL A 16 -5.99 5.11 -3.87
C VAL A 16 -5.45 6.49 -3.50
N ASP A 17 -5.98 7.53 -4.12
CA ASP A 17 -5.52 8.90 -3.84
C ASP A 17 -5.74 9.31 -2.39
N ASP A 18 -6.82 8.85 -1.75
CA ASP A 18 -7.08 9.12 -0.35
C ASP A 18 -6.02 8.45 0.55
N VAL A 19 -5.66 7.21 0.21
CA VAL A 19 -4.62 6.49 0.94
C VAL A 19 -3.28 7.19 0.78
N VAL A 20 -2.93 7.58 -0.44
CA VAL A 20 -1.68 8.28 -0.74
C VAL A 20 -1.61 9.61 0.00
N ASN A 21 -2.66 10.41 -0.07
CA ASN A 21 -2.69 11.71 0.58
C ASN A 21 -2.59 11.60 2.10
N THR A 22 -3.24 10.62 2.68
CA THR A 22 -3.14 10.35 4.12
C THR A 22 -1.71 9.96 4.50
N ALA A 23 -1.10 9.06 3.74
CA ALA A 23 0.28 8.65 4.00
C ALA A 23 1.24 9.84 3.91
N ILE A 24 1.09 10.67 2.89
CA ILE A 24 1.92 11.86 2.71
C ILE A 24 1.76 12.81 3.90
N SER A 25 0.53 13.05 4.34
CA SER A 25 0.27 13.98 5.44
C SER A 25 0.92 13.54 6.75
N VAL A 26 1.06 12.23 6.96
CA VAL A 26 1.65 11.67 8.18
C VAL A 26 3.18 11.59 8.06
N LEU A 27 3.69 11.22 6.90
CA LEU A 27 5.10 10.88 6.72
C LEU A 27 5.97 12.04 6.25
N ARG A 28 5.38 13.07 5.67
CA ARG A 28 6.14 14.19 5.12
C ARG A 28 6.78 15.03 6.22
N THR A 29 8.09 15.20 6.12
CA THR A 29 8.84 16.12 7.00
C THR A 29 9.38 17.32 6.24
N GLY A 30 9.42 17.23 4.91
CA GLY A 30 10.05 18.25 4.05
C GLY A 30 11.55 18.04 3.87
N GLU A 31 12.10 17.01 4.50
CA GLU A 31 13.53 16.70 4.45
C GLU A 31 13.84 15.64 3.40
N ILE A 32 15.08 15.60 2.94
CA ILE A 32 15.58 14.54 2.08
C ILE A 32 15.51 13.23 2.87
N GLY A 33 14.94 12.19 2.27
CA GLY A 33 14.81 10.89 2.92
C GLY A 33 13.41 10.56 3.40
N ASP A 34 12.42 11.42 3.15
CA ASP A 34 11.02 11.14 3.45
C ASP A 34 10.51 9.87 2.75
N GLY A 35 11.16 9.51 1.64
CA GLY A 35 10.83 8.27 0.95
C GLY A 35 10.02 8.47 -0.31
N LYS A 36 9.54 7.37 -0.85
CA LYS A 36 8.79 7.34 -2.10
C LYS A 36 7.62 6.39 -1.99
N ILE A 37 6.58 6.66 -2.77
CA ILE A 37 5.42 5.79 -2.86
C ILE A 37 5.34 5.29 -4.30
N PHE A 38 5.30 3.97 -4.47
CA PHE A 38 5.10 3.33 -5.75
C PHE A 38 3.70 2.75 -5.80
N ILE A 39 2.96 3.03 -6.85
CA ILE A 39 1.58 2.57 -7.02
C ILE A 39 1.54 1.68 -8.26
N SER A 40 1.02 0.48 -8.09
CA SER A 40 0.88 -0.45 -9.21
C SER A 40 -0.42 -1.24 -9.07
N PRO A 41 -1.03 -1.64 -10.19
CA PRO A 41 -2.19 -2.51 -10.12
C PRO A 41 -1.82 -3.91 -9.63
N VAL A 42 -2.75 -4.54 -8.93
CA VAL A 42 -2.65 -5.94 -8.53
C VAL A 42 -3.69 -6.71 -9.34
N SER A 43 -3.21 -7.64 -10.17
CA SER A 43 -4.09 -8.37 -11.08
C SER A 43 -5.01 -9.34 -10.36
N ARG A 44 -4.46 -10.04 -9.37
CA ARG A 44 -5.19 -11.07 -8.62
C ARG A 44 -4.68 -11.14 -7.20
N VAL A 45 -5.57 -11.46 -6.27
CA VAL A 45 -5.23 -11.77 -4.89
C VAL A 45 -5.90 -13.10 -4.56
N ILE A 46 -5.17 -14.00 -3.94
CA ILE A 46 -5.68 -15.31 -3.57
C ILE A 46 -5.39 -15.56 -2.09
N LYS A 47 -6.43 -15.87 -1.34
CA LYS A 47 -6.28 -16.25 0.06
C LYS A 47 -5.91 -17.73 0.10
N VAL A 48 -4.72 -18.03 0.55
CA VAL A 48 -4.17 -19.38 0.46
C VAL A 48 -5.01 -20.40 1.25
N ARG A 49 -5.49 -20.02 2.43
CA ARG A 49 -6.23 -20.92 3.30
C ARG A 49 -7.56 -21.37 2.68
N THR A 50 -8.27 -20.48 2.03
CA THR A 50 -9.64 -20.74 1.56
C THR A 50 -9.78 -20.82 0.05
N GLY A 51 -8.80 -20.30 -0.70
CA GLY A 51 -8.88 -20.18 -2.15
C GLY A 51 -9.74 -19.03 -2.64
N GLU A 52 -10.26 -18.20 -1.72
CA GLU A 52 -11.00 -17.02 -2.11
C GLU A 52 -10.11 -16.05 -2.90
N GLU A 53 -10.69 -15.35 -3.85
CA GLU A 53 -9.95 -14.48 -4.76
C GLU A 53 -10.42 -13.04 -4.68
N ASP A 54 -9.52 -12.14 -5.04
CA ASP A 54 -9.75 -10.71 -5.21
C ASP A 54 -10.34 -10.06 -3.96
N ARG A 55 -11.53 -9.44 -4.06
CA ARG A 55 -12.11 -8.72 -2.93
C ARG A 55 -12.33 -9.60 -1.71
N GLU A 56 -12.83 -10.80 -1.90
CA GLU A 56 -13.06 -11.75 -0.82
C GLU A 56 -11.77 -12.17 -0.14
N ALA A 57 -10.67 -12.23 -0.89
CA ALA A 57 -9.37 -12.56 -0.34
C ALA A 57 -8.84 -11.49 0.61
N LEU A 58 -9.29 -10.25 0.47
CA LEU A 58 -8.87 -9.12 1.30
C LEU A 58 -9.72 -8.94 2.55
N LEU A 59 -10.86 -9.60 2.61
CA LEU A 59 -11.76 -9.55 3.78
C LEU A 59 -11.34 -10.62 4.85
#